data_1280fd46d70e6c21cc42a6fffcd344aa
#
_entry.id   1280fd46d70e6c21cc42a6fffcd344aa
#
_cell.length_a   1.000
_cell.length_b   1.000
_cell.length_c   1.000
_cell.angle_alpha   90.00
_cell.angle_beta   90.00
_cell.angle_gamma   90.00
#
_symmetry.space_group_name_H-M   'P 1'
#
loop_
_entity.id
_entity.type
_entity.pdbx_description
1 polymer ?
#
loop_
_entity_poly.entity_id
_entity_poly.type
_entity_poly.pdbx_seq_one_letter_code
_entity_poly.pdbx_strand_id
1 'polypeptide(L)'
;MSLNQDQIFILDNRTFVLYTVSMKKRININDVEQKFASFFKEQRRMPTYSEMLPLLGVKAKSAAGYWTKKLLDKGALEKDAKGFLKPARLSFNLPLVGNVAAGFPSPAEEELRDTISFDEYLVNNPSASFVLSVTGDSMIGEGIKEKDLVIVERGREPKNGDIILAEVDGHWTMKYFRKRGKKITLEAANPKYPPISPQEELRIAGVITAVVRKYHK
;
A
#
# COMPACT_ATOMS: atom_id res chain seq x y z
N MET A 1 -22.53 -31.87 10.13
CA MET A 1 -22.09 -32.25 8.77
C MET A 1 -22.15 -30.97 7.94
N SER A 2 -21.04 -30.25 7.81
CA SER A 2 -20.98 -28.98 7.06
C SER A 2 -20.88 -29.29 5.57
N LEU A 3 -21.86 -28.86 4.81
CA LEU A 3 -21.87 -28.98 3.35
C LEU A 3 -20.81 -27.99 2.78
N ASN A 4 -19.82 -28.56 2.06
CA ASN A 4 -18.86 -27.76 1.29
C ASN A 4 -19.59 -27.03 0.16
N GLN A 5 -19.38 -25.73 0.00
CA GLN A 5 -20.07 -24.86 -0.96
C GLN A 5 -19.76 -25.12 -2.45
N ASP A 6 -19.01 -26.17 -2.79
CA ASP A 6 -18.62 -26.51 -4.15
C ASP A 6 -19.42 -27.68 -4.75
N GLN A 7 -20.60 -28.01 -4.19
CA GLN A 7 -21.44 -29.12 -4.67
C GLN A 7 -22.64 -28.60 -5.46
N ILE A 8 -22.61 -28.78 -6.78
CA ILE A 8 -23.76 -28.55 -7.65
C ILE A 8 -24.51 -29.89 -7.78
N PHE A 9 -25.77 -29.93 -7.40
CA PHE A 9 -26.66 -31.08 -7.56
C PHE A 9 -27.30 -31.05 -8.96
N ILE A 10 -26.98 -31.98 -9.81
CA ILE A 10 -27.71 -32.22 -11.06
C ILE A 10 -28.60 -33.45 -10.88
N LEU A 11 -29.89 -33.23 -10.96
CA LEU A 11 -30.90 -34.31 -10.97
C LEU A 11 -31.05 -34.85 -12.39
N ASP A 12 -30.57 -36.05 -12.65
CA ASP A 12 -30.97 -36.83 -13.81
C ASP A 12 -32.03 -37.86 -13.38
N ASN A 13 -33.02 -38.09 -14.26
CA ASN A 13 -34.27 -38.76 -13.93
C ASN A 13 -34.17 -40.23 -13.52
N ARG A 14 -32.96 -40.81 -13.37
CA ARG A 14 -32.81 -42.26 -13.07
C ARG A 14 -31.68 -42.65 -12.11
N THR A 15 -30.76 -41.74 -11.75
CA THR A 15 -29.66 -42.12 -10.85
C THR A 15 -29.05 -40.89 -10.14
N PHE A 16 -28.84 -40.98 -8.82
CA PHE A 16 -28.08 -39.98 -8.08
C PHE A 16 -26.59 -40.14 -8.38
N VAL A 17 -26.01 -39.26 -9.21
CA VAL A 17 -24.56 -39.20 -9.43
C VAL A 17 -24.04 -37.90 -8.87
N LEU A 18 -23.19 -37.98 -7.86
CA LEU A 18 -22.46 -36.81 -7.29
C LEU A 18 -21.31 -36.43 -8.20
N TYR A 19 -21.49 -35.39 -8.96
CA TYR A 19 -20.38 -34.75 -9.69
C TYR A 19 -19.80 -33.65 -8.83
N THR A 20 -18.59 -33.82 -8.37
CA THR A 20 -17.77 -32.74 -7.83
C THR A 20 -17.20 -31.92 -8.98
N VAL A 21 -17.85 -30.82 -9.32
CA VAL A 21 -17.29 -29.86 -10.28
C VAL A 21 -16.36 -28.96 -9.52
N SER A 22 -15.06 -29.28 -9.52
CA SER A 22 -14.04 -28.37 -9.09
C SER A 22 -14.03 -27.17 -10.04
N MET A 23 -14.69 -26.10 -9.68
CA MET A 23 -14.57 -24.83 -10.40
C MET A 23 -13.14 -24.35 -10.25
N LYS A 24 -12.31 -24.48 -11.28
CA LYS A 24 -10.99 -23.87 -11.32
C LYS A 24 -11.18 -22.36 -11.14
N LYS A 25 -10.76 -21.85 -9.98
CA LYS A 25 -10.75 -20.40 -9.69
C LYS A 25 -10.12 -19.70 -10.89
N ARG A 26 -10.87 -18.80 -11.55
CA ARG A 26 -10.33 -18.01 -12.66
C ARG A 26 -9.24 -17.11 -12.09
N ILE A 27 -8.01 -17.34 -12.55
CA ILE A 27 -6.87 -16.51 -12.15
C ILE A 27 -7.14 -15.08 -12.64
N ASN A 28 -7.11 -14.10 -11.76
CA ASN A 28 -7.17 -12.69 -12.10
C ASN A 28 -5.79 -12.03 -12.00
N ILE A 29 -5.65 -10.81 -12.53
CA ILE A 29 -4.37 -10.09 -12.59
C ILE A 29 -3.81 -9.81 -11.20
N ASN A 30 -4.66 -9.52 -10.22
CA ASN A 30 -4.25 -9.22 -8.85
C ASN A 30 -3.71 -10.47 -8.14
N ASP A 31 -4.34 -11.64 -8.34
CA ASP A 31 -3.83 -12.93 -7.82
C ASP A 31 -2.44 -13.23 -8.38
N VAL A 32 -2.22 -12.94 -9.69
CA VAL A 32 -0.91 -13.13 -10.33
C VAL A 32 0.13 -12.19 -9.74
N GLU A 33 -0.22 -10.93 -9.57
CA GLU A 33 0.67 -9.91 -8.98
C GLU A 33 1.08 -10.31 -7.55
N GLN A 34 0.13 -10.72 -6.71
CA GLN A 34 0.41 -11.19 -5.35
C GLN A 34 1.34 -12.40 -5.33
N LYS A 35 1.14 -13.38 -6.22
CA LYS A 35 2.02 -14.55 -6.33
C LYS A 35 3.44 -14.17 -6.73
N PHE A 36 3.59 -13.24 -7.67
CA PHE A 36 4.90 -12.72 -8.08
C PHE A 36 5.57 -11.94 -6.95
N ALA A 37 4.81 -11.12 -6.22
CA ALA A 37 5.29 -10.37 -5.06
C ALA A 37 5.75 -11.30 -3.93
N SER A 38 4.98 -12.34 -3.61
CA SER A 38 5.35 -13.35 -2.61
C SER A 38 6.63 -14.10 -3.01
N PHE A 39 6.72 -14.54 -4.27
CA PHE A 39 7.92 -15.19 -4.78
C PHE A 39 9.15 -14.28 -4.67
N PHE A 40 9.03 -13.02 -5.09
CA PHE A 40 10.10 -12.05 -4.99
C PHE A 40 10.53 -11.79 -3.55
N LYS A 41 9.57 -11.71 -2.62
CA LYS A 41 9.85 -11.53 -1.19
C LYS A 41 10.69 -12.67 -0.62
N GLU A 42 10.37 -13.92 -0.99
CA GLU A 42 11.03 -15.12 -0.50
C GLU A 42 12.38 -15.37 -1.20
N GLN A 43 12.40 -15.28 -2.53
CA GLN A 43 13.55 -15.68 -3.35
C GLN A 43 14.47 -14.53 -3.72
N ARG A 44 14.07 -13.27 -3.46
CA ARG A 44 14.81 -12.04 -3.81
C ARG A 44 15.15 -11.91 -5.30
N ARG A 45 14.42 -12.64 -6.15
CA ARG A 45 14.48 -12.59 -7.62
C ARG A 45 13.10 -12.85 -8.22
N MET A 46 12.93 -12.52 -9.47
CA MET A 46 11.71 -12.86 -10.21
C MET A 46 11.73 -14.34 -10.64
N PRO A 47 10.54 -14.97 -10.73
CA PRO A 47 10.44 -16.34 -11.18
C PRO A 47 10.82 -16.48 -12.68
N THR A 48 11.49 -17.56 -13.02
CA THR A 48 11.68 -17.98 -14.42
C THR A 48 10.36 -18.44 -15.03
N TYR A 49 10.26 -18.48 -16.36
CA TYR A 49 9.05 -18.99 -17.04
C TYR A 49 8.66 -20.42 -16.62
N SER A 50 9.63 -21.24 -16.27
CA SER A 50 9.38 -22.61 -15.78
C SER A 50 8.79 -22.61 -14.37
N GLU A 51 9.26 -21.73 -13.49
CA GLU A 51 8.75 -21.56 -12.13
C GLU A 51 7.37 -20.87 -12.10
N MET A 52 7.08 -20.04 -13.11
CA MET A 52 5.74 -19.43 -13.26
C MET A 52 4.64 -20.46 -13.49
N LEU A 53 4.93 -21.62 -14.10
CA LEU A 53 3.92 -22.63 -14.38
C LEU A 53 3.28 -23.15 -13.09
N PRO A 54 4.04 -23.73 -12.14
CA PRO A 54 3.47 -24.19 -10.87
C PRO A 54 2.98 -23.01 -10.01
N LEU A 55 3.67 -21.88 -10.01
CA LEU A 55 3.29 -20.68 -9.25
C LEU A 55 1.89 -20.18 -9.62
N LEU A 56 1.58 -20.16 -10.91
CA LEU A 56 0.29 -19.68 -11.42
C LEU A 56 -0.73 -20.82 -11.59
N GLY A 57 -0.33 -22.08 -11.43
CA GLY A 57 -1.19 -23.23 -11.69
C GLY A 57 -1.55 -23.38 -13.17
N VAL A 58 -0.68 -22.92 -14.09
CA VAL A 58 -0.86 -23.05 -15.54
C VAL A 58 0.06 -24.12 -16.14
N LYS A 59 -0.37 -24.74 -17.25
CA LYS A 59 0.40 -25.81 -17.87
C LYS A 59 1.27 -25.36 -19.04
N ALA A 60 0.94 -24.24 -19.67
CA ALA A 60 1.60 -23.76 -20.87
C ALA A 60 2.46 -22.52 -20.61
N LYS A 61 3.66 -22.47 -21.17
CA LYS A 61 4.54 -21.28 -21.10
C LYS A 61 3.91 -20.04 -21.75
N SER A 62 3.06 -20.21 -22.75
CA SER A 62 2.30 -19.13 -23.38
C SER A 62 1.36 -18.44 -22.39
N ALA A 63 0.73 -19.18 -21.46
CA ALA A 63 -0.09 -18.59 -20.41
C ALA A 63 0.75 -17.78 -19.41
N ALA A 64 1.93 -18.27 -19.03
CA ALA A 64 2.85 -17.51 -18.19
C ALA A 64 3.30 -16.23 -18.91
N GLY A 65 3.63 -16.30 -20.20
CA GLY A 65 3.97 -15.14 -21.04
C GLY A 65 2.84 -14.11 -21.14
N TYR A 66 1.60 -14.57 -21.27
CA TYR A 66 0.41 -13.69 -21.27
C TYR A 66 0.29 -12.88 -19.97
N TRP A 67 0.42 -13.55 -18.83
CA TRP A 67 0.32 -12.88 -17.54
C TRP A 67 1.50 -11.95 -17.28
N THR A 68 2.72 -12.36 -17.65
CA THR A 68 3.91 -11.51 -17.61
C THR A 68 3.71 -10.23 -18.41
N LYS A 69 3.18 -10.35 -19.66
CA LYS A 69 2.89 -9.19 -20.49
C LYS A 69 1.88 -8.26 -19.83
N LYS A 70 0.79 -8.81 -19.26
CA LYS A 70 -0.20 -8.00 -18.53
C LYS A 70 0.40 -7.25 -17.34
N LEU A 71 1.32 -7.85 -16.58
CA LEU A 71 1.99 -7.18 -15.47
C LEU A 71 2.97 -6.09 -15.95
N LEU A 72 3.63 -6.28 -17.11
CA LEU A 72 4.44 -5.26 -17.76
C LEU A 72 3.57 -4.09 -18.23
N ASP A 73 2.45 -4.38 -18.90
CA ASP A 73 1.51 -3.36 -19.40
C ASP A 73 0.86 -2.56 -18.23
N LYS A 74 0.63 -3.22 -17.09
CA LYS A 74 0.15 -2.59 -15.83
C LYS A 74 1.24 -1.76 -15.13
N GLY A 75 2.52 -1.92 -15.51
CA GLY A 75 3.65 -1.29 -14.82
C GLY A 75 4.01 -1.91 -13.47
N ALA A 76 3.50 -3.11 -13.16
CA ALA A 76 3.88 -3.87 -11.97
C ALA A 76 5.27 -4.52 -12.10
N LEU A 77 5.64 -4.85 -13.33
CA LEU A 77 6.97 -5.35 -13.70
C LEU A 77 7.61 -4.44 -14.75
N GLU A 78 8.92 -4.48 -14.81
CA GLU A 78 9.70 -3.91 -15.89
C GLU A 78 10.84 -4.87 -16.30
N LYS A 79 11.49 -4.59 -17.43
CA LYS A 79 12.66 -5.33 -17.86
C LYS A 79 13.92 -4.50 -17.63
N ASP A 80 14.97 -5.15 -17.13
CA ASP A 80 16.28 -4.53 -17.05
C ASP A 80 16.96 -4.42 -18.42
N ALA A 81 18.13 -3.83 -18.47
CA ALA A 81 18.93 -3.67 -19.71
C ALA A 81 19.29 -5.00 -20.39
N LYS A 82 19.24 -6.12 -19.67
CA LYS A 82 19.51 -7.48 -20.18
C LYS A 82 18.22 -8.23 -20.54
N GLY A 83 17.04 -7.61 -20.35
CA GLY A 83 15.74 -8.21 -20.64
C GLY A 83 15.17 -9.08 -19.51
N PHE A 84 15.81 -9.16 -18.34
CA PHE A 84 15.30 -9.86 -17.19
C PHE A 84 14.17 -9.06 -16.52
N LEU A 85 13.18 -9.79 -16.00
CA LEU A 85 12.09 -9.19 -15.25
C LEU A 85 12.60 -8.68 -13.90
N LYS A 86 12.20 -7.46 -13.56
CA LYS A 86 12.38 -6.88 -12.23
C LYS A 86 11.06 -6.25 -11.74
N PRO A 87 10.83 -6.20 -10.43
CA PRO A 87 9.65 -5.53 -9.90
C PRO A 87 9.79 -4.02 -10.14
N ALA A 88 8.75 -3.43 -10.76
CA ALA A 88 8.61 -1.98 -10.84
C ALA A 88 7.67 -1.50 -9.71
N ARG A 89 6.54 -2.19 -9.54
CA ARG A 89 5.50 -1.90 -8.56
C ARG A 89 4.78 -3.19 -8.17
N LEU A 90 5.39 -4.01 -7.35
CA LEU A 90 4.67 -5.15 -6.74
C LEU A 90 4.05 -4.68 -5.42
N SER A 91 2.77 -4.38 -5.43
CA SER A 91 2.02 -4.00 -4.23
C SER A 91 1.42 -5.24 -3.56
N PHE A 92 1.38 -5.23 -2.23
CA PHE A 92 0.63 -6.20 -1.45
C PHE A 92 -0.75 -5.63 -1.15
N ASN A 93 -1.78 -6.15 -1.82
CA ASN A 93 -3.15 -5.77 -1.55
C ASN A 93 -3.65 -6.57 -0.34
N LEU A 94 -4.20 -5.88 0.64
CA LEU A 94 -4.84 -6.48 1.80
C LEU A 94 -6.36 -6.34 1.68
N PRO A 95 -7.14 -7.34 2.09
CA PRO A 95 -8.59 -7.21 2.12
C PRO A 95 -9.01 -6.15 3.15
N LEU A 96 -9.87 -5.23 2.73
CA LEU A 96 -10.49 -4.25 3.62
C LEU A 96 -11.68 -4.91 4.31
N VAL A 97 -11.46 -5.44 5.53
CA VAL A 97 -12.41 -6.33 6.22
C VAL A 97 -13.55 -5.60 6.94
N GLY A 98 -13.55 -4.27 6.97
CA GLY A 98 -14.60 -3.46 7.60
C GLY A 98 -14.19 -2.85 8.94
N ASN A 99 -15.18 -2.50 9.76
CA ASN A 99 -14.97 -1.82 11.04
C ASN A 99 -14.86 -2.83 12.19
N VAL A 100 -13.98 -2.57 13.15
CA VAL A 100 -13.78 -3.41 14.35
C VAL A 100 -15.10 -3.63 15.13
N ALA A 101 -15.98 -2.64 15.16
CA ALA A 101 -17.28 -2.73 15.84
C ALA A 101 -18.29 -3.69 15.16
N ALA A 102 -18.11 -4.02 13.89
CA ALA A 102 -18.99 -4.91 13.13
C ALA A 102 -18.64 -6.39 13.27
N GLY A 103 -17.51 -6.72 13.91
CA GLY A 103 -16.98 -8.08 14.03
C GLY A 103 -16.28 -8.58 12.77
N PHE A 104 -15.92 -9.87 12.77
CA PHE A 104 -15.32 -10.51 11.60
C PHE A 104 -16.40 -10.88 10.57
N PRO A 105 -16.15 -10.61 9.29
CA PRO A 105 -17.07 -11.04 8.23
C PRO A 105 -17.09 -12.55 8.05
N SER A 106 -18.19 -13.04 7.49
CA SER A 106 -18.26 -14.43 7.03
C SER A 106 -17.33 -14.66 5.82
N PRO A 107 -16.89 -15.90 5.55
CA PRO A 107 -16.07 -16.23 4.38
C PRO A 107 -16.68 -15.79 3.04
N ALA A 108 -18.02 -15.81 2.92
CA ALA A 108 -18.72 -15.35 1.72
C ALA A 108 -18.66 -13.82 1.53
N GLU A 109 -18.63 -13.08 2.62
CA GLU A 109 -18.47 -11.61 2.60
C GLU A 109 -17.03 -11.20 2.34
N GLU A 110 -16.04 -12.04 2.69
CA GLU A 110 -14.62 -11.80 2.39
C GLU A 110 -14.31 -11.86 0.89
N GLU A 111 -15.01 -12.73 0.13
CA GLU A 111 -14.82 -12.85 -1.33
C GLU A 111 -15.31 -11.64 -2.13
N LEU A 112 -16.22 -10.84 -1.58
CA LEU A 112 -16.85 -9.67 -2.23
C LEU A 112 -16.19 -8.34 -1.86
N ARG A 113 -15.10 -8.34 -1.08
CA ARG A 113 -14.52 -7.11 -0.51
C ARG A 113 -13.47 -6.49 -1.41
N ASP A 114 -13.44 -5.16 -1.31
CA ASP A 114 -12.38 -4.36 -1.90
C ASP A 114 -11.04 -4.69 -1.23
N THR A 115 -9.99 -4.70 -2.03
CA THR A 115 -8.62 -4.80 -1.53
C THR A 115 -7.99 -3.42 -1.51
N ILE A 116 -7.22 -3.14 -0.48
CA ILE A 116 -6.45 -1.91 -0.35
C ILE A 116 -4.96 -2.18 -0.51
N SER A 117 -4.32 -1.40 -1.37
CA SER A 117 -2.86 -1.30 -1.44
C SER A 117 -2.43 -0.17 -0.53
N PHE A 118 -1.64 -0.45 0.50
CA PHE A 118 -1.15 0.60 1.38
C PHE A 118 -0.24 1.59 0.65
N ASP A 119 0.49 1.17 -0.36
CA ASP A 119 1.32 2.06 -1.17
C ASP A 119 0.46 3.08 -1.91
N GLU A 120 -0.64 2.63 -2.54
CA GLU A 120 -1.59 3.50 -3.26
C GLU A 120 -2.43 4.35 -2.30
N TYR A 121 -2.80 3.81 -1.14
CA TYR A 121 -3.58 4.53 -0.14
C TYR A 121 -2.80 5.65 0.55
N LEU A 122 -1.53 5.40 0.88
CA LEU A 122 -0.70 6.33 1.65
C LEU A 122 0.06 7.32 0.76
N VAL A 123 0.35 6.96 -0.50
CA VAL A 123 1.25 7.73 -1.39
C VAL A 123 0.55 8.10 -2.68
N ASN A 124 0.01 9.32 -2.76
CA ASN A 124 -0.66 9.81 -3.95
C ASN A 124 0.31 10.13 -5.10
N ASN A 125 1.50 10.63 -4.76
CA ASN A 125 2.53 11.00 -5.74
C ASN A 125 3.88 10.36 -5.40
N PRO A 126 4.13 9.10 -5.84
CA PRO A 126 5.35 8.37 -5.49
C PRO A 126 6.65 9.05 -5.91
N SER A 127 6.64 9.78 -7.04
CA SER A 127 7.83 10.47 -7.54
C SER A 127 8.22 11.70 -6.73
N ALA A 128 7.24 12.30 -6.04
CA ALA A 128 7.44 13.46 -5.19
C ALA A 128 7.43 13.14 -3.69
N SER A 129 7.20 11.87 -3.31
CA SER A 129 7.10 11.47 -1.91
C SER A 129 8.37 10.80 -1.40
N PHE A 130 8.66 11.00 -0.12
CA PHE A 130 9.74 10.32 0.59
C PHE A 130 9.34 10.09 2.05
N VAL A 131 10.10 9.24 2.74
CA VAL A 131 9.82 8.83 4.11
C VAL A 131 10.92 9.32 5.03
N LEU A 132 10.54 9.82 6.21
CA LEU A 132 11.45 10.20 7.29
C LEU A 132 11.04 9.52 8.60
N SER A 133 12.02 9.29 9.47
CA SER A 133 11.77 8.91 10.85
C SER A 133 11.66 10.15 11.73
N VAL A 134 10.64 10.17 12.58
CA VAL A 134 10.40 11.26 13.53
C VAL A 134 11.39 11.21 14.67
N THR A 135 11.94 12.37 15.02
CA THR A 135 12.75 12.60 16.21
C THR A 135 12.10 13.70 17.05
N GLY A 136 12.00 13.46 18.36
CA GLY A 136 11.39 14.40 19.30
C GLY A 136 9.86 14.26 19.45
N ASP A 137 9.29 15.12 20.28
CA ASP A 137 7.91 15.04 20.75
C ASP A 137 7.05 16.28 20.41
N SER A 138 7.54 17.15 19.53
CA SER A 138 6.87 18.43 19.24
C SER A 138 5.47 18.28 18.62
N MET A 139 5.13 17.11 18.06
CA MET A 139 3.84 16.81 17.44
C MET A 139 3.08 15.70 18.18
N ILE A 140 3.40 15.48 19.46
CA ILE A 140 2.79 14.39 20.27
C ILE A 140 1.28 14.57 20.48
N GLY A 141 0.80 15.81 20.52
CA GLY A 141 -0.63 16.12 20.62
C GLY A 141 -1.43 15.70 19.39
N GLU A 142 -0.78 15.53 18.23
CA GLU A 142 -1.36 14.97 17.00
C GLU A 142 -1.17 13.45 16.94
N GLY A 143 -0.65 12.85 18.00
CA GLY A 143 -0.40 11.42 18.07
C GLY A 143 0.88 10.98 17.35
N ILE A 144 1.68 11.92 16.81
CA ILE A 144 2.98 11.63 16.16
C ILE A 144 4.04 11.50 17.24
N LYS A 145 4.70 10.34 17.29
CA LYS A 145 5.69 10.00 18.31
C LYS A 145 7.07 9.79 17.70
N GLU A 146 8.06 9.86 18.56
CA GLU A 146 9.42 9.49 18.18
C GLU A 146 9.48 8.08 17.57
N LYS A 147 10.29 7.91 16.52
CA LYS A 147 10.45 6.68 15.71
C LYS A 147 9.27 6.33 14.81
N ASP A 148 8.21 7.13 14.75
CA ASP A 148 7.23 7.00 13.69
C ASP A 148 7.88 7.28 12.33
N LEU A 149 7.31 6.71 11.27
CA LEU A 149 7.65 7.08 9.91
C LEU A 149 6.59 8.05 9.39
N VAL A 150 7.03 9.17 8.82
CA VAL A 150 6.15 10.13 8.16
C VAL A 150 6.40 10.12 6.66
N ILE A 151 5.32 10.16 5.90
CA ILE A 151 5.36 10.31 4.44
C ILE A 151 5.23 11.79 4.12
N VAL A 152 6.19 12.31 3.39
CA VAL A 152 6.30 13.72 3.01
C VAL A 152 6.14 13.86 1.51
N GLU A 153 5.19 14.68 1.06
CA GLU A 153 4.98 15.01 -0.36
C GLU A 153 5.61 16.36 -0.68
N ARG A 154 6.60 16.37 -1.58
CA ARG A 154 7.25 17.57 -2.09
C ARG A 154 6.36 18.29 -3.11
N GLY A 155 6.57 19.60 -3.25
CA GLY A 155 5.92 20.41 -4.28
C GLY A 155 4.42 20.65 -4.06
N ARG A 156 3.84 20.07 -3.01
CA ARG A 156 2.48 20.36 -2.58
C ARG A 156 2.47 21.69 -1.84
N GLU A 157 1.62 22.62 -2.27
CA GLU A 157 1.42 23.89 -1.56
C GLU A 157 0.67 23.62 -0.23
N PRO A 158 1.25 24.01 0.92
CA PRO A 158 0.63 23.77 2.21
C PRO A 158 -0.59 24.66 2.42
N LYS A 159 -1.64 24.07 2.95
CA LYS A 159 -2.84 24.78 3.41
C LYS A 159 -2.75 25.08 4.90
N ASN A 160 -3.52 26.07 5.35
CA ASN A 160 -3.60 26.42 6.76
C ASN A 160 -4.09 25.21 7.59
N GLY A 161 -3.26 24.73 8.50
CA GLY A 161 -3.51 23.56 9.31
C GLY A 161 -2.79 22.29 8.86
N ASP A 162 -2.17 22.28 7.67
CA ASP A 162 -1.33 21.16 7.26
C ASP A 162 -0.11 21.02 8.16
N ILE A 163 0.32 19.78 8.38
CA ILE A 163 1.61 19.50 9.02
C ILE A 163 2.67 19.52 7.92
N ILE A 164 3.70 20.31 8.11
CA ILE A 164 4.78 20.47 7.12
C ILE A 164 6.14 20.06 7.69
N LEU A 165 7.01 19.62 6.80
CA LEU A 165 8.44 19.56 7.04
C LEU A 165 9.05 20.84 6.50
N ALA A 166 9.72 21.59 7.34
CA ALA A 166 10.32 22.87 6.97
C ALA A 166 11.69 23.07 7.62
N GLU A 167 12.52 23.81 6.94
CA GLU A 167 13.75 24.42 7.47
C GLU A 167 13.44 25.87 7.83
N VAL A 168 13.68 26.22 9.07
CA VAL A 168 13.47 27.57 9.62
C VAL A 168 14.78 28.04 10.19
N ASP A 169 15.31 29.12 9.65
CA ASP A 169 16.55 29.76 10.11
C ASP A 169 17.68 28.70 10.29
N GLY A 170 17.82 27.77 9.31
CA GLY A 170 18.81 26.69 9.28
C GLY A 170 18.47 25.44 10.09
N HIS A 171 17.28 25.33 10.73
CA HIS A 171 16.89 24.19 11.53
C HIS A 171 15.68 23.45 10.95
N TRP A 172 15.81 22.14 10.77
CA TRP A 172 14.73 21.29 10.29
C TRP A 172 13.71 21.03 11.39
N THR A 173 12.43 21.20 11.04
CA THR A 173 11.33 20.96 11.98
C THR A 173 10.06 20.48 11.29
N MET A 174 9.21 19.79 12.06
CA MET A 174 7.87 19.39 11.66
C MET A 174 6.85 20.10 12.55
N LYS A 175 5.96 20.90 11.96
CA LYS A 175 4.99 21.76 12.65
C LYS A 175 3.71 21.90 11.84
N TYR A 176 2.66 22.37 12.45
CA TYR A 176 1.51 22.91 11.73
C TYR A 176 1.92 24.19 11.00
N PHE A 177 1.49 24.28 9.78
CA PHE A 177 1.57 25.50 8.98
C PHE A 177 0.35 26.38 9.29
N ARG A 178 0.60 27.60 9.74
CA ARG A 178 -0.42 28.63 9.99
C ARG A 178 -0.11 29.86 9.18
N LYS A 179 -1.08 30.28 8.34
CA LYS A 179 -0.97 31.48 7.53
C LYS A 179 -2.15 32.40 7.79
N ARG A 180 -1.87 33.63 8.20
CA ARG A 180 -2.86 34.71 8.37
C ARG A 180 -2.41 35.91 7.55
N GLY A 181 -3.07 36.10 6.41
CA GLY A 181 -2.62 37.11 5.44
C GLY A 181 -1.19 36.84 4.95
N LYS A 182 -0.25 37.74 5.23
CA LYS A 182 1.17 37.57 4.88
C LYS A 182 2.00 36.90 5.98
N LYS A 183 1.46 36.78 7.19
CA LYS A 183 2.20 36.24 8.34
C LYS A 183 2.09 34.73 8.36
N ILE A 184 3.26 34.05 8.41
CA ILE A 184 3.38 32.61 8.59
C ILE A 184 3.88 32.35 10.02
N THR A 185 3.27 31.34 10.68
CA THR A 185 3.66 30.86 12.00
C THR A 185 3.66 29.35 11.96
N LEU A 186 4.65 28.73 12.58
CA LEU A 186 4.75 27.26 12.70
C LEU A 186 4.41 26.88 14.14
N GLU A 187 3.37 26.07 14.33
CA GLU A 187 2.85 25.70 15.64
C GLU A 187 3.13 24.22 15.93
N ALA A 188 3.63 23.94 17.11
CA ALA A 188 3.77 22.57 17.61
C ALA A 188 2.42 22.03 18.10
N ALA A 189 2.22 20.71 18.01
CA ALA A 189 1.15 20.02 18.72
C ALA A 189 1.59 19.55 20.12
N ASN A 190 2.40 20.36 20.78
CA ASN A 190 2.86 20.14 22.15
C ASN A 190 3.08 21.50 22.81
N PRO A 191 2.34 21.79 23.91
CA PRO A 191 2.42 23.09 24.60
C PRO A 191 3.82 23.47 25.14
N LYS A 192 4.72 22.49 25.26
CA LYS A 192 6.11 22.76 25.68
C LYS A 192 6.89 23.59 24.65
N TYR A 193 6.44 23.63 23.41
CA TYR A 193 7.13 24.31 22.31
C TYR A 193 6.35 25.56 21.90
N PRO A 194 6.93 26.75 22.03
CA PRO A 194 6.28 27.98 21.58
C PRO A 194 6.14 28.01 20.04
N PRO A 195 5.18 28.76 19.51
CA PRO A 195 5.06 28.99 18.08
C PRO A 195 6.32 29.66 17.51
N ILE A 196 6.74 29.23 16.33
CA ILE A 196 7.90 29.78 15.63
C ILE A 196 7.41 30.73 14.53
N SER A 197 7.89 31.99 14.56
CA SER A 197 7.74 32.90 13.43
C SER A 197 9.10 33.02 12.75
N PRO A 198 9.24 32.57 11.47
CA PRO A 198 10.50 32.67 10.75
C PRO A 198 11.02 34.11 10.75
N GLN A 199 12.31 34.33 11.05
CA GLN A 199 12.92 35.64 11.12
C GLN A 199 13.70 35.97 9.85
N GLU A 200 14.41 34.97 9.31
CA GLU A 200 15.27 35.14 8.14
C GLU A 200 14.74 34.31 6.96
N GLU A 201 14.66 32.99 7.11
CA GLU A 201 14.32 32.13 6.01
C GLU A 201 13.33 31.01 6.43
N LEU A 202 12.35 30.77 5.59
CA LEU A 202 11.46 29.59 5.68
C LEU A 202 11.51 28.82 4.37
N ARG A 203 12.02 27.60 4.41
CA ARG A 203 12.02 26.66 3.29
C ARG A 203 11.13 25.47 3.60
N ILE A 204 10.02 25.35 2.87
CA ILE A 204 9.09 24.22 3.03
C ILE A 204 9.57 23.08 2.13
N ALA A 205 9.92 21.94 2.73
CA ALA A 205 10.36 20.75 2.00
C ALA A 205 9.19 19.91 1.49
N GLY A 206 8.06 19.92 2.21
CA GLY A 206 6.86 19.23 1.80
C GLY A 206 5.81 19.18 2.90
N VAL A 207 4.67 18.58 2.54
CA VAL A 207 3.52 18.36 3.43
C VAL A 207 3.53 16.93 3.90
N ILE A 208 3.27 16.71 5.20
CA ILE A 208 3.09 15.37 5.76
C ILE A 208 1.72 14.84 5.33
N THR A 209 1.69 13.70 4.65
CA THR A 209 0.47 13.10 4.13
C THR A 209 0.02 11.88 4.91
N ALA A 210 0.94 11.19 5.58
CA ALA A 210 0.61 10.04 6.41
C ALA A 210 1.67 9.79 7.49
N VAL A 211 1.24 9.06 8.52
CA VAL A 211 2.09 8.56 9.61
C VAL A 211 1.95 7.04 9.70
N VAL A 212 3.05 6.34 9.78
CA VAL A 212 3.08 4.88 9.89
C VAL A 212 3.82 4.47 11.16
N ARG A 213 3.15 3.66 11.98
CA ARG A 213 3.70 3.12 13.22
C ARG A 213 3.58 1.60 13.26
N LYS A 214 4.67 0.91 13.58
CA LYS A 214 4.68 -0.53 13.90
C LYS A 214 4.70 -0.72 15.41
N TYR A 215 3.80 -1.58 15.91
CA TYR A 215 3.71 -1.88 17.35
C TYR A 215 4.54 -3.10 17.77
N HIS A 216 4.87 -3.98 16.81
CA HIS A 216 5.71 -5.15 17.06
C HIS A 216 7.01 -5.03 16.26
N LYS A 217 8.12 -5.31 16.91
CA LYS A 217 9.46 -5.35 16.30
C LYS A 217 9.76 -6.77 15.81
#